data_2b8c5a11ea4bf143189278c2ddb82038
#
_entry.id   2b8c5a11ea4bf143189278c2ddb82038
#
_cell.length_a   1.000
_cell.length_b   1.000
_cell.length_c   1.000
_cell.angle_alpha   90.00
_cell.angle_beta   90.00
_cell.angle_gamma   90.00
#
_symmetry.space_group_name_H-M   'P 1'
#
loop_
_entity.id
_entity.type
_entity.pdbx_description
1 polymer ?
#
loop_
_entity_poly.entity_id
_entity_poly.type
_entity_poly.pdbx_seq_one_letter_code
_entity_poly.pdbx_strand_id
1 'polypeptide(L)'
;SYSENGIGVDNVYYDNVIHICVYEGKKMLYGQDITKKMFADIFPAEVLDQTILADMDFMGVDGKGYHYQATLGIPESSVYNLVNMVIGFDNKMNIKKAE
;
A
#
# COMPACT_ATOMS: atom_id res chain seq x y z
N SER A 1 4.24 10.98 8.38
CA SER A 1 3.33 10.16 9.17
C SER A 1 1.91 10.72 9.11
N TYR A 2 0.94 9.87 9.24
CA TYR A 2 -0.48 10.21 9.22
C TYR A 2 -1.03 10.04 10.64
N SER A 3 -1.94 10.90 11.06
CA SER A 3 -2.56 10.77 12.37
C SER A 3 -4.01 11.23 12.33
N GLU A 4 -4.93 10.35 12.75
CA GLU A 4 -6.36 10.62 12.84
C GLU A 4 -6.97 9.69 13.88
N ASN A 5 -7.77 10.23 14.81
CA ASN A 5 -8.43 9.45 15.87
C ASN A 5 -7.47 8.56 16.67
N GLY A 6 -6.28 9.06 16.94
CA GLY A 6 -5.26 8.31 17.65
C GLY A 6 -4.50 7.29 16.79
N ILE A 7 -4.86 7.17 15.52
CA ILE A 7 -4.17 6.28 14.58
C ILE A 7 -3.03 7.04 13.90
N GLY A 8 -1.85 6.46 13.94
CA GLY A 8 -0.69 6.96 13.23
C GLY A 8 -0.19 5.92 12.25
N VAL A 9 0.38 6.37 11.14
CA VAL A 9 0.98 5.47 10.16
C VAL A 9 2.35 5.96 9.76
N ASP A 10 3.24 5.02 9.49
CA ASP A 10 4.57 5.29 8.98
C ASP A 10 4.88 4.33 7.85
N ASN A 11 5.61 4.83 6.86
CA ASN A 11 6.13 4.03 5.77
C ASN A 11 7.66 4.11 5.79
N VAL A 12 8.31 2.97 5.59
CA VAL A 12 9.76 2.92 5.41
C VAL A 12 10.02 2.41 4.01
N TYR A 13 10.75 3.19 3.22
CA TYR A 13 11.04 2.90 1.81
C TYR A 13 12.45 2.35 1.70
N TYR A 14 12.58 1.16 1.11
CA TYR A 14 13.88 0.61 0.76
C TYR A 14 13.71 -0.27 -0.47
N ASP A 15 14.79 -0.63 -1.13
CA ASP A 15 14.81 -1.24 -2.46
C ASP A 15 13.61 -2.13 -2.78
N ASN A 16 12.70 -1.62 -3.65
CA ASN A 16 11.53 -2.34 -4.15
C ASN A 16 10.54 -2.80 -3.07
N VAL A 17 10.67 -2.28 -1.85
CA VAL A 17 9.80 -2.65 -0.73
C VAL A 17 9.37 -1.39 0.00
N ILE A 18 8.09 -1.32 0.35
CA ILE A 18 7.62 -0.31 1.30
C ILE A 18 7.09 -1.06 2.51
N HIS A 19 7.71 -0.83 3.67
CA HIS A 19 7.22 -1.37 4.93
C HIS A 19 6.20 -0.39 5.51
N ILE A 20 4.96 -0.83 5.63
CA ILE A 20 3.88 -0.01 6.21
C ILE A 20 3.65 -0.42 7.66
N CYS A 21 3.38 0.57 8.51
CA CYS A 21 3.06 0.36 9.92
C CYS A 21 1.85 1.19 10.31
N VAL A 22 0.95 0.61 11.08
CA VAL A 22 -0.22 1.30 11.64
C VAL A 22 -0.15 1.19 13.15
N TYR A 23 -0.30 2.33 13.84
CA TYR A 23 -0.20 2.43 15.29
C TYR A 23 -1.45 3.06 15.89
N GLU A 24 -1.70 2.70 17.14
CA GLU A 24 -2.63 3.45 17.98
C GLU A 24 -1.85 3.85 19.24
N GLY A 25 -1.55 5.14 19.35
CA GLY A 25 -0.62 5.62 20.38
C GLY A 25 0.76 5.00 20.15
N LYS A 26 1.23 4.22 21.12
CA LYS A 26 2.52 3.51 21.03
C LYS A 26 2.37 2.05 20.63
N LYS A 27 1.13 1.59 20.43
CA LYS A 27 0.87 0.19 20.12
C LYS A 27 0.82 0.00 18.61
N MET A 28 1.65 -0.91 18.09
CA MET A 28 1.58 -1.28 16.67
C MET A 28 0.40 -2.22 16.45
N LEU A 29 -0.51 -1.82 15.56
CA LEU A 29 -1.68 -2.61 15.20
C LEU A 29 -1.40 -3.52 14.01
N TYR A 30 -0.56 -3.08 13.09
CA TYR A 30 -0.28 -3.81 11.86
C TYR A 30 1.06 -3.37 11.30
N GLY A 31 1.80 -4.30 10.72
CA GLY A 31 3.04 -4.03 10.01
C GLY A 31 3.24 -5.06 8.90
N GLN A 32 3.65 -4.63 7.72
CA GLN A 32 3.78 -5.50 6.57
C GLN A 32 4.72 -4.88 5.53
N ASP A 33 5.53 -5.73 4.92
CA ASP A 33 6.29 -5.35 3.73
C ASP A 33 5.39 -5.49 2.51
N ILE A 34 5.31 -4.43 1.70
CA ILE A 34 4.54 -4.42 0.46
C ILE A 34 5.53 -4.45 -0.70
N THR A 35 5.31 -5.36 -1.63
CA THR A 35 6.15 -5.54 -2.82
C THR A 35 5.29 -5.59 -4.07
N LYS A 36 5.92 -5.39 -5.24
CA LYS A 36 5.22 -5.46 -6.53
C LYS A 36 4.54 -6.79 -6.77
N LYS A 37 5.11 -7.88 -6.27
CA LYS A 37 4.55 -9.22 -6.48
C LYS A 37 3.12 -9.33 -6.01
N MET A 38 2.73 -8.53 -5.01
CA MET A 38 1.39 -8.55 -4.46
C MET A 38 0.34 -8.10 -5.46
N PHE A 39 0.76 -7.44 -6.54
CA PHE A 39 -0.13 -6.93 -7.58
C PHE A 39 -0.16 -7.82 -8.83
N ALA A 40 0.44 -9.01 -8.76
CA ALA A 40 0.58 -9.89 -9.93
C ALA A 40 -0.75 -10.42 -10.46
N ASP A 41 -1.79 -10.47 -9.63
CA ASP A 41 -3.10 -10.95 -10.05
C ASP A 41 -3.87 -9.92 -10.88
N ILE A 42 -3.48 -8.64 -10.82
CA ILE A 42 -4.20 -7.57 -11.51
C ILE A 42 -3.38 -6.88 -12.60
N PHE A 43 -2.08 -7.16 -12.69
CA PHE A 43 -1.22 -6.62 -13.74
C PHE A 43 -0.37 -7.72 -14.35
N PRO A 44 -0.22 -7.74 -15.68
CA PRO A 44 0.70 -8.68 -16.35
C PRO A 44 2.14 -8.46 -15.91
N ALA A 45 2.95 -9.50 -16.00
CA ALA A 45 4.35 -9.43 -15.60
C ALA A 45 5.12 -8.34 -16.36
N GLU A 46 4.88 -8.20 -17.68
CA GLU A 46 5.56 -7.18 -18.47
C GLU A 46 5.20 -5.76 -18.05
N VAL A 47 4.01 -5.54 -17.45
CA VAL A 47 3.65 -4.24 -16.90
C VAL A 47 4.39 -4.02 -15.58
N LEU A 48 4.36 -5.01 -14.70
CA LEU A 48 5.04 -4.90 -13.40
C LEU A 48 6.56 -4.72 -13.55
N ASP A 49 7.16 -5.40 -14.53
CA ASP A 49 8.61 -5.30 -14.76
C ASP A 49 9.07 -3.89 -15.09
N GLN A 50 8.17 -3.07 -15.65
CA GLN A 50 8.48 -1.69 -16.02
C GLN A 50 8.19 -0.68 -14.90
N THR A 51 7.57 -1.10 -13.81
CA THR A 51 7.10 -0.19 -12.78
C THR A 51 7.92 -0.33 -11.51
N ILE A 52 7.83 0.70 -10.69
CA ILE A 52 8.27 0.65 -9.30
C ILE A 52 7.06 0.88 -8.40
N LEU A 53 7.09 0.28 -7.23
CA LEU A 53 6.14 0.61 -6.17
C LEU A 53 6.62 1.91 -5.54
N ALA A 54 5.98 3.01 -5.91
CA ALA A 54 6.45 4.35 -5.57
C ALA A 54 5.89 4.87 -4.26
N ASP A 55 4.69 4.43 -3.89
CA ASP A 55 4.04 4.94 -2.70
C ASP A 55 2.94 4.00 -2.18
N MET A 56 2.70 4.08 -0.87
CA MET A 56 1.57 3.45 -0.18
C MET A 56 0.90 4.54 0.65
N ASP A 57 -0.17 5.12 0.12
CA ASP A 57 -0.86 6.22 0.76
C ASP A 57 -2.00 5.70 1.63
N PHE A 58 -1.94 5.99 2.94
CA PHE A 58 -2.98 5.56 3.88
C PHE A 58 -4.24 6.38 3.70
N MET A 59 -5.36 5.70 3.47
CA MET A 59 -6.65 6.33 3.17
C MET A 59 -7.63 6.24 4.34
N GLY A 60 -7.23 5.61 5.43
CA GLY A 60 -8.07 5.52 6.62
C GLY A 60 -8.34 4.09 7.06
N VAL A 61 -9.05 3.96 8.16
CA VAL A 61 -9.44 2.66 8.71
C VAL A 61 -10.95 2.69 8.98
N ASP A 62 -11.61 1.59 8.67
CA ASP A 62 -13.04 1.42 8.95
C ASP A 62 -13.31 -0.04 9.35
N GLY A 63 -14.58 -0.45 9.34
CA GLY A 63 -14.94 -1.82 9.71
C GLY A 63 -14.40 -2.89 8.80
N LYS A 64 -13.97 -2.54 7.58
CA LYS A 64 -13.40 -3.50 6.61
C LYS A 64 -11.91 -3.69 6.82
N GLY A 65 -11.22 -2.72 7.43
CA GLY A 65 -9.79 -2.78 7.66
C GLY A 65 -9.07 -1.49 7.34
N TYR A 66 -7.78 -1.63 7.04
CA TYR A 66 -6.89 -0.52 6.70
C TYR A 66 -6.92 -0.28 5.20
N HIS A 67 -7.22 0.95 4.79
CA HIS A 67 -7.33 1.33 3.39
C HIS A 67 -6.08 2.06 2.93
N TYR A 68 -5.49 1.57 1.84
CA TYR A 68 -4.33 2.20 1.22
C TYR A 68 -4.58 2.40 -0.27
N GLN A 69 -3.90 3.38 -0.83
CA GLN A 69 -3.79 3.52 -2.28
C GLN A 69 -2.32 3.40 -2.64
N ALA A 70 -1.99 2.37 -3.42
CA ALA A 70 -0.64 2.14 -3.89
C ALA A 70 -0.44 2.85 -5.22
N THR A 71 0.77 3.32 -5.47
CA THR A 71 1.17 3.90 -6.74
C THR A 71 2.24 3.03 -7.37
N LEU A 72 1.96 2.53 -8.58
CA LEU A 72 2.94 1.82 -9.41
C LEU A 72 3.28 2.74 -10.58
N GLY A 73 4.49 3.26 -10.59
CA GLY A 73 4.92 4.24 -11.58
C GLY A 73 6.01 3.73 -12.51
N ILE A 74 6.02 4.23 -13.74
CA ILE A 74 7.11 3.97 -14.68
C ILE A 74 8.17 5.04 -14.44
N PRO A 75 9.41 4.66 -14.07
CA PRO A 75 10.45 5.61 -13.73
C PRO A 75 10.70 6.61 -14.86
N GLU A 76 10.98 7.84 -14.49
CA GLU A 76 11.33 8.94 -15.43
C GLU A 76 10.21 9.27 -16.41
N SER A 77 8.96 8.99 -16.02
CA SER A 77 7.78 9.29 -16.82
C SER A 77 6.66 9.81 -15.94
N SER A 78 5.59 10.28 -16.57
CA SER A 78 4.37 10.67 -15.85
C SER A 78 3.33 9.54 -15.83
N VAL A 79 3.70 8.35 -16.30
CA VAL A 79 2.78 7.22 -16.35
C VAL A 79 2.77 6.49 -15.01
N TYR A 80 1.59 6.29 -14.46
CA TYR A 80 1.42 5.54 -13.22
C TYR A 80 0.05 4.89 -13.16
N ASN A 81 -0.05 3.88 -12.31
CA ASN A 81 -1.31 3.21 -12.00
C ASN A 81 -1.56 3.33 -10.50
N LEU A 82 -2.80 3.65 -10.15
CA LEU A 82 -3.24 3.66 -8.76
C LEU A 82 -4.00 2.37 -8.46
N VAL A 83 -3.76 1.81 -7.29
CA VAL A 83 -4.35 0.54 -6.86
C VAL A 83 -4.92 0.72 -5.47
N ASN A 84 -6.19 0.38 -5.30
CA ASN A 84 -6.81 0.41 -3.98
C ASN A 84 -6.59 -0.92 -3.28
N MET A 85 -6.13 -0.86 -2.04
CA MET A 85 -5.86 -2.03 -1.23
C MET A 85 -6.60 -1.90 0.10
N VAL A 86 -7.36 -2.92 0.47
CA VAL A 86 -7.96 -3.00 1.79
C VAL A 86 -7.34 -4.20 2.51
N ILE A 87 -6.73 -3.92 3.65
CA ILE A 87 -6.11 -4.96 4.47
C ILE A 87 -7.05 -5.21 5.65
N GLY A 88 -7.73 -6.34 5.62
CA GLY A 88 -8.69 -6.72 6.65
C GLY A 88 -8.00 -7.00 7.98
N PHE A 89 -8.76 -6.93 9.06
CA PHE A 89 -8.22 -7.25 10.40
C PHE A 89 -7.88 -8.73 10.54
N ASP A 90 -8.31 -9.56 9.58
CA ASP A 90 -7.94 -10.97 9.46
C ASP A 90 -6.67 -11.17 8.61
N ASN A 91 -5.99 -10.08 8.25
CA ASN A 91 -4.80 -10.03 7.41
C ASN A 91 -5.03 -10.40 5.94
N LYS A 92 -6.26 -10.53 5.50
CA LYS A 92 -6.57 -10.75 4.08
C LYS A 92 -6.55 -9.42 3.33
N MET A 93 -5.99 -9.44 2.13
CA MET A 93 -5.89 -8.25 1.30
C MET A 93 -6.87 -8.33 0.13
N ASN A 94 -7.57 -7.24 -0.12
CA ASN A 94 -8.40 -7.06 -1.30
C ASN A 94 -7.75 -5.96 -2.14
N ILE A 95 -7.37 -6.27 -3.38
CA ILE A 95 -6.61 -5.38 -4.23
C ILE A 95 -7.37 -5.17 -5.53
N LYS A 96 -7.60 -3.89 -5.88
CA LYS A 96 -8.32 -3.52 -7.11
C LYS A 96 -7.64 -2.33 -7.76
N LYS A 97 -7.63 -2.30 -9.09
CA LYS A 97 -7.23 -1.08 -9.80
C LYS A 97 -8.18 0.05 -9.42
N ALA A 98 -7.63 1.23 -9.19
CA ALA A 98 -8.45 2.41 -8.94
C ALA A 98 -9.16 2.83 -10.24
N GLU A 99 -10.37 3.28 -10.09
CA GLU A 99 -11.17 3.74 -11.24
C GLU A 99 -10.99 5.24 -11.47
#